data_3f3eb4ab75f97df40a19747449664f9c
#
_entry.id   3f3eb4ab75f97df40a19747449664f9c
#
_cell.length_a   1.000
_cell.length_b   1.000
_cell.length_c   1.000
_cell.angle_alpha   90.00
_cell.angle_beta   90.00
_cell.angle_gamma   90.00
#
_symmetry.space_group_name_H-M   'P 1'
#
loop_
_entity.id
_entity.type
_entity.pdbx_description
1 polymer ?
#
loop_
_entity_poly.entity_id
_entity_poly.type
_entity_poly.pdbx_seq_one_letter_code
_entity_poly.pdbx_strand_id
1 'polypeptide(L)'
;MQLEEPRSGATADELTSLLRVINLVRLSEATTRPDIGRVTGLGRGVVTQRVQQAIDLGFLAEGGRGPSTGGRAPRTLRFVAERGRIVICALGALHIHVGISALDGDVVDDVHRSWEISRGPEATLDVVMEMIDELLARHDDVPVWGITVGLPGPVDFRTGRPMSPPIMPNWNGFDVKAAFQQRFDAPVWVDNDVNLLALGERARRREDRVDLVYCKIGTGIGVGLLSEGRIHRGASGSAGDIGHLRVPGSTLPCVCGKIGCLEAVAGGWALVRDAERAVADGAKGVLATTLTERSSLRPEDIAGAARRGDPLGFSLAQQSAQAVGEALASLVNIFNPAVLVLGGAIAAGAGEIFLAEVRQRVYELSPPLATRDLVIVRSVDDPREPLRGGDEMVREELFDRTFSRWFASGRPPTGVSGRAPDAA
;
A
#
# COMPACT_ATOMS: atom_id res chain seq x y z
N MET A 1 -16.52 24.16 20.87
CA MET A 1 -16.33 23.54 22.20
C MET A 1 -14.82 23.49 22.42
N GLN A 2 -14.28 24.35 23.29
CA GLN A 2 -12.85 24.43 23.57
C GLN A 2 -12.41 23.10 24.20
N LEU A 3 -11.41 22.46 23.56
CA LEU A 3 -10.76 21.28 24.11
C LEU A 3 -9.88 21.75 25.28
N GLU A 4 -10.16 21.25 26.50
CA GLU A 4 -9.27 21.44 27.63
C GLU A 4 -7.88 20.91 27.28
N GLU A 5 -6.84 21.70 27.56
CA GLU A 5 -5.43 21.35 27.38
C GLU A 5 -5.13 20.04 28.13
N PRO A 6 -4.52 19.03 27.49
CA PRO A 6 -4.11 17.82 28.18
C PRO A 6 -3.01 18.14 29.17
N ARG A 7 -3.20 17.71 30.40
CA ARG A 7 -2.24 17.85 31.50
C ARG A 7 -0.89 17.26 31.10
N SER A 8 0.13 18.08 31.00
CA SER A 8 1.53 17.67 30.82
C SER A 8 1.97 16.89 32.06
N GLY A 9 1.97 15.56 32.00
CA GLY A 9 2.38 14.73 33.13
C GLY A 9 2.06 13.23 33.02
N ALA A 10 1.51 12.76 31.89
CA ALA A 10 1.26 11.32 31.73
C ALA A 10 2.58 10.57 31.60
N THR A 11 2.78 9.51 32.40
CA THR A 11 3.96 8.65 32.30
C THR A 11 3.93 7.81 31.03
N ALA A 12 5.08 7.30 30.59
CA ALA A 12 5.18 6.43 29.42
C ALA A 12 4.25 5.20 29.55
N ASP A 13 4.13 4.62 30.75
CA ASP A 13 3.26 3.46 31.03
C ASP A 13 1.78 3.84 30.92
N GLU A 14 1.43 5.05 31.30
CA GLU A 14 0.06 5.55 31.16
C GLU A 14 -0.32 5.72 29.70
N LEU A 15 0.53 6.30 28.87
CA LEU A 15 0.32 6.45 27.45
C LEU A 15 0.23 5.10 26.75
N THR A 16 1.12 4.17 27.10
CA THR A 16 1.10 2.80 26.54
C THR A 16 -0.19 2.08 26.88
N SER A 17 -0.65 2.18 28.14
CA SER A 17 -1.90 1.54 28.57
C SER A 17 -3.13 2.19 27.92
N LEU A 18 -3.13 3.52 27.74
CA LEU A 18 -4.20 4.24 27.07
C LEU A 18 -4.29 3.84 25.60
N LEU A 19 -3.16 3.85 24.88
CA LEU A 19 -3.09 3.42 23.49
C LEU A 19 -3.57 1.98 23.31
N ARG A 20 -3.14 1.07 24.19
CA ARG A 20 -3.58 -0.33 24.16
C ARG A 20 -5.10 -0.45 24.29
N VAL A 21 -5.72 0.32 25.19
CA VAL A 21 -7.18 0.34 25.37
C VAL A 21 -7.87 0.87 24.12
N ILE A 22 -7.38 1.97 23.53
CA ILE A 22 -7.93 2.53 22.30
C ILE A 22 -7.83 1.51 21.14
N ASN A 23 -6.68 0.87 20.95
CA ASN A 23 -6.47 -0.09 19.88
C ASN A 23 -7.34 -1.34 20.02
N LEU A 24 -7.52 -1.87 21.24
CA LEU A 24 -8.40 -3.02 21.47
C LEU A 24 -9.84 -2.74 21.03
N VAL A 25 -10.34 -1.54 21.29
CA VAL A 25 -11.70 -1.16 20.85
C VAL A 25 -11.72 -0.85 19.35
N ARG A 26 -10.73 -0.15 18.83
CA ARG A 26 -10.59 0.18 17.41
C ARG A 26 -10.55 -1.08 16.53
N LEU A 27 -9.80 -2.09 16.96
CA LEU A 27 -9.67 -3.38 16.25
C LEU A 27 -10.82 -4.36 16.60
N SER A 28 -11.77 -3.95 17.44
CA SER A 28 -12.89 -4.79 17.90
C SER A 28 -12.46 -6.06 18.63
N GLU A 29 -11.23 -6.11 19.16
CA GLU A 29 -10.71 -7.25 19.95
C GLU A 29 -11.32 -7.31 21.35
N ALA A 30 -11.62 -6.16 21.95
CA ALA A 30 -12.30 -6.05 23.23
C ALA A 30 -13.17 -4.78 23.27
N THR A 31 -14.48 -4.95 23.30
CA THR A 31 -15.45 -3.84 23.25
C THR A 31 -16.14 -3.59 24.58
N THR A 32 -15.78 -4.28 25.66
CA THR A 32 -16.32 -4.02 27.01
C THR A 32 -15.18 -3.85 28.02
N ARG A 33 -15.44 -3.09 29.11
CA ARG A 33 -14.46 -2.92 30.19
C ARG A 33 -13.97 -4.26 30.80
N PRO A 34 -14.84 -5.27 31.04
CA PRO A 34 -14.38 -6.59 31.48
C PRO A 34 -13.46 -7.29 30.48
N ASP A 35 -13.77 -7.25 29.18
CA ASP A 35 -12.93 -7.87 28.14
C ASP A 35 -11.56 -7.19 28.03
N ILE A 36 -11.55 -5.84 28.07
CA ILE A 36 -10.30 -5.06 28.09
C ILE A 36 -9.44 -5.48 29.30
N GLY A 37 -10.04 -5.62 30.50
CA GLY A 37 -9.32 -6.08 31.69
C GLY A 37 -8.74 -7.48 31.52
N ARG A 38 -9.51 -8.39 30.91
CA ARG A 38 -9.08 -9.79 30.66
C ARG A 38 -7.92 -9.84 29.65
N VAL A 39 -7.99 -9.08 28.56
CA VAL A 39 -6.97 -9.08 27.50
C VAL A 39 -5.70 -8.36 27.93
N THR A 40 -5.83 -7.26 28.67
CA THR A 40 -4.67 -6.45 29.08
C THR A 40 -4.01 -6.90 30.37
N GLY A 41 -4.73 -7.61 31.23
CA GLY A 41 -4.31 -7.91 32.59
C GLY A 41 -4.39 -6.71 33.57
N LEU A 42 -4.91 -5.57 33.13
CA LEU A 42 -5.04 -4.37 33.94
C LEU A 42 -6.15 -4.52 34.98
N GLY A 43 -5.91 -3.98 36.18
CA GLY A 43 -6.92 -3.94 37.25
C GLY A 43 -8.14 -3.10 36.84
N ARG A 44 -9.32 -3.47 37.38
CA ARG A 44 -10.62 -2.84 37.06
C ARG A 44 -10.60 -1.30 37.16
N GLY A 45 -9.93 -0.75 38.19
CA GLY A 45 -9.80 0.70 38.38
C GLY A 45 -9.03 1.37 37.26
N VAL A 46 -7.90 0.78 36.83
CA VAL A 46 -7.06 1.29 35.74
C VAL A 46 -7.82 1.25 34.42
N VAL A 47 -8.50 0.12 34.11
CA VAL A 47 -9.32 0.02 32.88
C VAL A 47 -10.39 1.10 32.87
N THR A 48 -11.10 1.32 33.98
CA THR A 48 -12.14 2.36 34.06
C THR A 48 -11.56 3.75 33.81
N GLN A 49 -10.41 4.06 34.41
CA GLN A 49 -9.71 5.33 34.24
C GLN A 49 -9.26 5.54 32.77
N ARG A 50 -8.62 4.54 32.12
CA ARG A 50 -8.16 4.64 30.74
C ARG A 50 -9.30 4.73 29.75
N VAL A 51 -10.38 3.97 29.94
CA VAL A 51 -11.59 4.07 29.11
C VAL A 51 -12.22 5.46 29.24
N GLN A 52 -12.35 6.00 30.48
CA GLN A 52 -12.89 7.34 30.67
C GLN A 52 -12.03 8.38 30.00
N GLN A 53 -10.70 8.29 30.15
CA GLN A 53 -9.74 9.17 29.49
C GLN A 53 -9.88 9.10 27.96
N ALA A 54 -10.03 7.90 27.37
CA ALA A 54 -10.24 7.74 25.93
C ALA A 54 -11.58 8.32 25.46
N ILE A 55 -12.64 8.28 26.30
CA ILE A 55 -13.92 8.92 26.04
C ILE A 55 -13.80 10.45 26.12
N ASP A 56 -13.18 10.98 27.15
CA ASP A 56 -12.99 12.42 27.34
C ASP A 56 -12.16 13.03 26.20
N LEU A 57 -11.19 12.28 25.67
CA LEU A 57 -10.41 12.61 24.49
C LEU A 57 -11.16 12.40 23.16
N GLY A 58 -12.37 11.80 23.21
CA GLY A 58 -13.22 11.56 22.07
C GLY A 58 -12.77 10.43 21.14
N PHE A 59 -11.86 9.53 21.58
CA PHE A 59 -11.51 8.33 20.80
C PHE A 59 -12.55 7.23 20.94
N LEU A 60 -13.17 7.13 22.10
CA LEU A 60 -14.17 6.13 22.38
C LEU A 60 -15.50 6.79 22.75
N ALA A 61 -16.59 6.07 22.51
CA ALA A 61 -17.93 6.43 22.97
C ALA A 61 -18.60 5.20 23.61
N GLU A 62 -19.50 5.43 24.56
CA GLU A 62 -20.33 4.36 25.06
C GLU A 62 -21.36 3.94 24.03
N GLY A 63 -21.45 2.66 23.76
CA GLY A 63 -22.44 2.02 22.90
C GLY A 63 -23.62 1.45 23.67
N GLY A 64 -24.34 0.53 23.03
CA GLY A 64 -25.46 -0.19 23.63
C GLY A 64 -25.04 -1.16 24.75
N ARG A 65 -25.95 -2.05 25.11
CA ARG A 65 -25.65 -3.14 26.07
C ARG A 65 -25.12 -4.36 25.30
N GLY A 66 -24.00 -4.92 25.73
CA GLY A 66 -23.47 -6.16 25.23
C GLY A 66 -24.27 -7.40 25.66
N PRO A 67 -23.90 -8.59 25.20
CA PRO A 67 -24.52 -9.85 25.62
C PRO A 67 -24.34 -10.05 27.12
N SER A 68 -25.39 -10.54 27.78
CA SER A 68 -25.38 -10.85 29.24
C SER A 68 -24.98 -12.29 29.45
N THR A 69 -24.00 -12.53 30.33
CA THR A 69 -23.55 -13.88 30.77
C THR A 69 -24.05 -14.21 32.16
N GLY A 70 -25.22 -13.70 32.60
CA GLY A 70 -25.80 -14.03 33.90
C GLY A 70 -25.77 -12.88 34.93
N GLY A 71 -25.64 -11.63 34.49
CA GLY A 71 -25.68 -10.42 35.31
C GLY A 71 -26.19 -9.22 34.53
N ARG A 72 -26.04 -7.99 35.08
CA ARG A 72 -26.34 -6.76 34.31
C ARG A 72 -25.40 -6.66 33.10
N ALA A 73 -25.98 -6.69 31.88
CA ALA A 73 -25.21 -6.60 30.64
C ALA A 73 -24.24 -5.40 30.65
N PRO A 74 -22.96 -5.62 30.36
CA PRO A 74 -21.98 -4.53 30.33
C PRO A 74 -22.31 -3.56 29.19
N ARG A 75 -21.96 -2.28 29.37
CA ARG A 75 -21.99 -1.32 28.25
C ARG A 75 -20.86 -1.62 27.30
N THR A 76 -21.15 -1.60 26.00
CA THR A 76 -20.16 -1.69 24.95
C THR A 76 -19.47 -0.34 24.75
N LEU A 77 -18.29 -0.38 24.18
CA LEU A 77 -17.53 0.76 23.73
C LEU A 77 -17.40 0.70 22.21
N ARG A 78 -17.45 1.82 21.56
CA ARG A 78 -17.14 1.96 20.14
C ARG A 78 -16.01 2.95 19.93
N PHE A 79 -15.22 2.72 18.91
CA PHE A 79 -14.23 3.68 18.42
C PHE A 79 -14.95 4.78 17.61
N VAL A 80 -14.53 6.04 17.78
CA VAL A 80 -15.13 7.19 17.09
C VAL A 80 -14.35 7.46 15.81
N ALA A 81 -14.57 6.61 14.82
CA ALA A 81 -13.82 6.63 13.55
C ALA A 81 -14.11 7.88 12.71
N GLU A 82 -15.32 8.38 12.81
CA GLU A 82 -15.83 9.56 12.09
C GLU A 82 -15.16 10.87 12.48
N ARG A 83 -14.32 10.87 13.54
CA ARG A 83 -13.65 12.06 14.09
C ARG A 83 -12.58 12.65 13.19
N GLY A 84 -12.00 11.86 12.31
CA GLY A 84 -10.92 12.26 11.41
C GLY A 84 -11.04 11.58 10.06
N ARG A 85 -10.29 12.09 9.11
CA ARG A 85 -10.12 11.48 7.78
C ARG A 85 -8.66 11.19 7.51
N ILE A 86 -8.42 10.10 6.81
CA ILE A 86 -7.14 9.80 6.19
C ILE A 86 -7.29 10.01 4.69
N VAL A 87 -6.38 10.74 4.09
CA VAL A 87 -6.31 10.94 2.64
C VAL A 87 -5.28 9.98 2.07
N ILE A 88 -5.67 9.25 1.04
CA ILE A 88 -4.81 8.26 0.37
C ILE A 88 -4.68 8.63 -1.10
N CYS A 89 -3.45 8.83 -1.57
CA CYS A 89 -3.13 9.13 -2.96
C CYS A 89 -2.28 7.98 -3.53
N ALA A 90 -2.89 7.10 -4.30
CA ALA A 90 -2.19 6.02 -4.99
C ALA A 90 -1.94 6.43 -6.44
N LEU A 91 -0.68 6.75 -6.75
CA LEU A 91 -0.25 7.17 -8.08
C LEU A 91 0.39 5.98 -8.79
N GLY A 92 -0.13 5.65 -9.97
CA GLY A 92 0.47 4.71 -10.90
C GLY A 92 1.17 5.42 -12.06
N ALA A 93 1.75 4.65 -12.97
CA ALA A 93 2.38 5.22 -14.17
C ALA A 93 1.37 5.97 -15.07
N LEU A 94 0.14 5.45 -15.17
CA LEU A 94 -0.90 5.89 -16.11
C LEU A 94 -2.22 6.29 -15.43
N HIS A 95 -2.26 6.38 -14.11
CA HIS A 95 -3.48 6.72 -13.37
C HIS A 95 -3.17 7.35 -12.01
N ILE A 96 -4.15 8.07 -11.50
CA ILE A 96 -4.19 8.57 -10.12
C ILE A 96 -5.48 8.03 -9.49
N HIS A 97 -5.37 7.50 -8.28
CA HIS A 97 -6.50 7.09 -7.47
C HIS A 97 -6.38 7.76 -6.10
N VAL A 98 -7.33 8.61 -5.77
CA VAL A 98 -7.40 9.29 -4.48
C VAL A 98 -8.62 8.80 -3.74
N GLY A 99 -8.44 8.50 -2.46
CA GLY A 99 -9.52 8.10 -1.58
C GLY A 99 -9.43 8.78 -0.22
N ILE A 100 -10.53 8.78 0.47
CA ILE A 100 -10.63 9.17 1.87
C ILE A 100 -11.19 8.02 2.69
N SER A 101 -10.63 7.80 3.88
CA SER A 101 -11.12 6.80 4.83
C SER A 101 -11.43 7.44 6.18
N ALA A 102 -12.25 6.75 6.98
CA ALA A 102 -12.40 7.01 8.40
C ALA A 102 -11.24 6.37 9.17
N LEU A 103 -11.11 6.69 10.46
CA LEU A 103 -9.96 6.22 11.27
C LEU A 103 -10.01 4.71 11.63
N ASP A 104 -11.07 4.01 11.29
CA ASP A 104 -11.21 2.54 11.43
C ASP A 104 -10.79 1.74 10.19
N GLY A 105 -10.55 2.45 9.08
CA GLY A 105 -10.07 1.86 7.83
C GLY A 105 -11.14 1.73 6.74
N ASP A 106 -12.36 2.14 7.02
CA ASP A 106 -13.42 2.14 6.01
C ASP A 106 -13.17 3.24 4.98
N VAL A 107 -12.95 2.85 3.71
CA VAL A 107 -12.86 3.79 2.58
C VAL A 107 -14.23 4.38 2.30
N VAL A 108 -14.39 5.65 2.66
CA VAL A 108 -15.67 6.37 2.61
C VAL A 108 -16.04 6.78 1.18
N ASP A 109 -15.06 7.31 0.45
CA ASP A 109 -15.24 7.77 -0.94
C ASP A 109 -13.90 7.74 -1.69
N ASP A 110 -13.94 7.66 -3.02
CA ASP A 110 -12.76 7.65 -3.86
C ASP A 110 -13.02 8.20 -5.27
N VAL A 111 -11.99 8.72 -5.91
CA VAL A 111 -11.99 9.22 -7.30
C VAL A 111 -10.80 8.65 -8.04
N HIS A 112 -11.03 8.25 -9.28
CA HIS A 112 -10.00 7.72 -10.16
C HIS A 112 -9.91 8.55 -11.44
N ARG A 113 -8.67 8.89 -11.86
CA ARG A 113 -8.41 9.61 -13.13
C ARG A 113 -7.28 8.93 -13.93
N SER A 114 -7.43 8.86 -15.24
CA SER A 114 -6.31 8.54 -16.13
C SER A 114 -5.33 9.71 -16.16
N TRP A 115 -4.05 9.43 -15.88
CA TRP A 115 -3.00 10.44 -15.82
C TRP A 115 -1.64 9.81 -16.05
N GLU A 116 -0.77 10.49 -16.76
CA GLU A 116 0.60 10.06 -16.98
C GLU A 116 1.53 10.74 -15.96
N ILE A 117 2.15 9.95 -15.09
CA ILE A 117 3.09 10.45 -14.05
C ILE A 117 4.31 11.16 -14.67
N SER A 118 4.62 10.85 -15.94
CA SER A 118 5.71 11.44 -16.72
C SER A 118 5.53 12.92 -16.99
N ARG A 119 4.34 13.49 -16.74
CA ARG A 119 4.09 14.94 -16.86
C ARG A 119 4.80 15.78 -15.80
N GLY A 120 5.45 15.13 -14.83
CA GLY A 120 6.21 15.78 -13.77
C GLY A 120 5.45 16.00 -12.48
N PRO A 121 6.15 16.36 -11.38
CA PRO A 121 5.57 16.44 -10.06
C PRO A 121 4.52 17.54 -9.89
N GLU A 122 4.80 18.75 -10.35
CA GLU A 122 3.92 19.90 -10.17
C GLU A 122 2.55 19.65 -10.82
N ALA A 123 2.53 19.32 -12.12
CA ALA A 123 1.27 19.07 -12.83
C ALA A 123 0.50 17.87 -12.26
N THR A 124 1.22 16.86 -11.77
CA THR A 124 0.59 15.69 -11.14
C THR A 124 -0.02 16.06 -9.80
N LEU A 125 0.69 16.81 -8.97
CA LEU A 125 0.19 17.20 -7.65
C LEU A 125 -0.97 18.20 -7.75
N ASP A 126 -0.99 19.07 -8.74
CA ASP A 126 -2.14 19.96 -8.99
C ASP A 126 -3.42 19.12 -9.19
N VAL A 127 -3.37 18.09 -10.03
CA VAL A 127 -4.50 17.17 -10.26
C VAL A 127 -4.86 16.38 -9.00
N VAL A 128 -3.86 15.92 -8.23
CA VAL A 128 -4.10 15.24 -6.94
C VAL A 128 -4.82 16.15 -5.97
N MET A 129 -4.41 17.42 -5.85
CA MET A 129 -5.05 18.40 -4.98
C MET A 129 -6.48 18.68 -5.39
N GLU A 130 -6.77 18.82 -6.70
CA GLU A 130 -8.13 18.95 -7.22
C GLU A 130 -9.01 17.74 -6.82
N MET A 131 -8.47 16.51 -6.95
CA MET A 131 -9.19 15.29 -6.60
C MET A 131 -9.47 15.22 -5.09
N ILE A 132 -8.52 15.64 -4.25
CA ILE A 132 -8.72 15.72 -2.79
C ILE A 132 -9.82 16.71 -2.46
N ASP A 133 -9.81 17.91 -3.08
CA ASP A 133 -10.85 18.91 -2.87
C ASP A 133 -12.22 18.42 -3.27
N GLU A 134 -12.32 17.74 -4.41
CA GLU A 134 -13.54 17.13 -4.89
C GLU A 134 -14.12 16.14 -3.84
N LEU A 135 -13.26 15.32 -3.24
CA LEU A 135 -13.66 14.36 -2.20
C LEU A 135 -14.06 15.07 -0.91
N LEU A 136 -13.23 15.97 -0.40
CA LEU A 136 -13.51 16.66 0.87
C LEU A 136 -14.76 17.54 0.80
N ALA A 137 -15.04 18.14 -0.37
CA ALA A 137 -16.25 18.94 -0.56
C ALA A 137 -17.58 18.14 -0.52
N ARG A 138 -17.51 16.81 -0.70
CA ARG A 138 -18.69 15.92 -0.64
C ARG A 138 -19.02 15.44 0.77
N HIS A 139 -18.12 15.68 1.71
CA HIS A 139 -18.23 15.18 3.08
C HIS A 139 -18.16 16.34 4.08
N ASP A 140 -18.66 16.06 5.31
CA ASP A 140 -18.61 17.03 6.40
C ASP A 140 -17.19 17.55 6.65
N ASP A 141 -17.08 18.76 7.20
CA ASP A 141 -15.80 19.40 7.56
C ASP A 141 -15.13 18.66 8.74
N VAL A 142 -14.55 17.52 8.44
CA VAL A 142 -13.84 16.65 9.38
C VAL A 142 -12.34 16.79 9.14
N PRO A 143 -11.52 17.00 10.18
CA PRO A 143 -10.09 17.24 10.00
C PRO A 143 -9.35 16.06 9.39
N VAL A 144 -8.39 16.34 8.51
CA VAL A 144 -7.47 15.34 7.97
C VAL A 144 -6.41 15.02 9.02
N TRP A 145 -6.31 13.75 9.41
CA TRP A 145 -5.38 13.27 10.44
C TRP A 145 -4.07 12.73 9.88
N GLY A 146 -4.06 12.38 8.61
CA GLY A 146 -2.87 11.88 7.94
C GLY A 146 -3.08 11.71 6.45
N ILE A 147 -1.98 11.76 5.72
CA ILE A 147 -1.97 11.63 4.28
C ILE A 147 -0.93 10.57 3.89
N THR A 148 -1.30 9.65 3.00
CA THR A 148 -0.33 8.77 2.36
C THR A 148 -0.28 9.01 0.86
N VAL A 149 0.93 8.92 0.29
CA VAL A 149 1.18 9.04 -1.14
C VAL A 149 2.00 7.84 -1.60
N GLY A 150 1.40 6.99 -2.43
CA GLY A 150 2.10 5.90 -3.11
C GLY A 150 2.59 6.33 -4.48
N LEU A 151 3.86 6.10 -4.79
CA LEU A 151 4.50 6.50 -6.05
C LEU A 151 5.04 5.27 -6.80
N PRO A 152 4.96 5.24 -8.15
CA PRO A 152 5.43 4.10 -8.94
C PRO A 152 6.95 4.16 -9.18
N GLY A 153 7.74 4.18 -8.09
CA GLY A 153 9.19 4.21 -8.15
C GLY A 153 9.82 4.20 -6.76
N PRO A 154 11.16 4.11 -6.68
CA PRO A 154 11.88 4.09 -5.41
C PRO A 154 11.67 5.39 -4.62
N VAL A 155 11.36 5.24 -3.32
CA VAL A 155 11.15 6.36 -2.39
C VAL A 155 12.01 6.15 -1.14
N ASP A 156 12.76 7.15 -0.73
CA ASP A 156 13.27 7.20 0.64
C ASP A 156 12.11 7.52 1.58
N PHE A 157 11.59 6.51 2.25
CA PHE A 157 10.42 6.63 3.14
C PHE A 157 10.63 7.67 4.26
N ARG A 158 11.84 7.79 4.76
CA ARG A 158 12.18 8.72 5.84
C ARG A 158 12.01 10.17 5.40
N THR A 159 12.53 10.52 4.23
CA THR A 159 12.45 11.87 3.67
C THR A 159 11.19 12.11 2.84
N GLY A 160 10.56 11.05 2.31
CA GLY A 160 9.44 11.12 1.38
C GLY A 160 9.83 11.58 -0.02
N ARG A 161 11.11 11.43 -0.38
CA ARG A 161 11.63 11.87 -1.68
C ARG A 161 11.80 10.69 -2.63
N PRO A 162 11.29 10.77 -3.86
CA PRO A 162 11.62 9.82 -4.91
C PRO A 162 13.13 9.86 -5.24
N MET A 163 13.72 8.70 -5.44
CA MET A 163 15.16 8.55 -5.68
C MET A 163 15.41 7.90 -7.04
N SER A 164 15.85 8.72 -8.01
CA SER A 164 16.18 8.29 -9.38
C SER A 164 15.07 7.41 -10.03
N PRO A 165 13.79 7.80 -9.97
CA PRO A 165 12.70 6.99 -10.49
C PRO A 165 12.73 6.97 -12.03
N PRO A 166 12.89 5.80 -12.68
CA PRO A 166 13.17 5.73 -14.12
C PRO A 166 12.04 6.27 -15.03
N ILE A 167 10.79 6.11 -14.59
CA ILE A 167 9.60 6.48 -15.37
C ILE A 167 8.98 7.81 -14.95
N MET A 168 9.63 8.53 -14.03
CA MET A 168 9.10 9.76 -13.42
C MET A 168 10.08 10.92 -13.62
N PRO A 169 10.13 11.56 -14.81
CA PRO A 169 11.02 12.68 -15.06
C PRO A 169 10.71 13.84 -14.10
N ASN A 170 11.77 14.51 -13.63
CA ASN A 170 11.75 15.64 -12.69
C ASN A 170 11.30 15.32 -11.25
N TRP A 171 11.02 14.06 -10.94
CA TRP A 171 10.66 13.65 -9.57
C TRP A 171 11.86 13.37 -8.67
N ASN A 172 13.06 13.21 -9.21
CA ASN A 172 14.24 12.87 -8.43
C ASN A 172 14.54 13.93 -7.35
N GLY A 173 14.44 13.53 -6.09
CA GLY A 173 14.68 14.40 -4.94
C GLY A 173 13.55 15.41 -4.65
N PHE A 174 12.44 15.38 -5.38
CA PHE A 174 11.29 16.27 -5.15
C PHE A 174 10.70 16.06 -3.75
N ASP A 175 10.40 17.13 -3.05
CA ASP A 175 9.86 17.08 -1.68
C ASP A 175 8.33 16.95 -1.67
N VAL A 176 7.86 15.72 -1.82
CA VAL A 176 6.43 15.41 -1.86
C VAL A 176 5.75 15.80 -0.53
N LYS A 177 6.41 15.54 0.60
CA LYS A 177 5.85 15.90 1.91
C LYS A 177 5.63 17.41 2.04
N ALA A 178 6.63 18.20 1.65
CA ALA A 178 6.53 19.66 1.72
C ALA A 178 5.40 20.19 0.82
N ALA A 179 5.19 19.62 -0.36
CA ALA A 179 4.12 20.02 -1.26
C ALA A 179 2.72 19.85 -0.62
N PHE A 180 2.47 18.72 0.03
CA PHE A 180 1.22 18.52 0.76
C PHE A 180 1.10 19.39 2.01
N GLN A 181 2.20 19.58 2.75
CA GLN A 181 2.23 20.37 3.99
C GLN A 181 2.04 21.89 3.76
N GLN A 182 2.18 22.38 2.53
CA GLN A 182 1.78 23.75 2.18
C GLN A 182 0.28 23.99 2.31
N ARG A 183 -0.50 22.92 2.21
CA ARG A 183 -1.98 22.99 2.19
C ARG A 183 -2.63 22.31 3.38
N PHE A 184 -2.09 21.19 3.85
CA PHE A 184 -2.66 20.39 4.91
C PHE A 184 -1.78 20.43 6.15
N ASP A 185 -2.35 20.78 7.28
CA ASP A 185 -1.70 20.69 8.59
C ASP A 185 -1.82 19.25 9.13
N ALA A 186 -1.31 18.29 8.34
CA ALA A 186 -1.37 16.86 8.65
C ALA A 186 -0.04 16.18 8.30
N PRO A 187 0.36 15.14 9.04
CA PRO A 187 1.55 14.35 8.71
C PRO A 187 1.36 13.62 7.37
N VAL A 188 2.44 13.54 6.59
CA VAL A 188 2.46 12.93 5.26
C VAL A 188 3.47 11.80 5.21
N TRP A 189 3.04 10.63 4.75
CA TRP A 189 3.90 9.49 4.48
C TRP A 189 3.92 9.20 2.99
N VAL A 190 5.11 9.01 2.44
CA VAL A 190 5.32 8.72 1.02
C VAL A 190 6.06 7.40 0.91
N ASP A 191 5.55 6.49 0.08
CA ASP A 191 6.14 5.17 -0.12
C ASP A 191 6.00 4.72 -1.58
N ASN A 192 6.61 3.59 -1.90
CA ASN A 192 6.40 2.94 -3.19
C ASN A 192 4.96 2.38 -3.26
N ASP A 193 4.34 2.46 -4.43
CA ASP A 193 2.96 2.01 -4.66
C ASP A 193 2.75 0.52 -4.41
N VAL A 194 3.78 -0.32 -4.66
CA VAL A 194 3.70 -1.75 -4.38
C VAL A 194 3.68 -2.06 -2.88
N ASN A 195 4.26 -1.22 -2.04
CA ASN A 195 4.16 -1.36 -0.59
C ASN A 195 2.73 -1.13 -0.11
N LEU A 196 2.02 -0.18 -0.71
CA LEU A 196 0.60 0.02 -0.42
C LEU A 196 -0.22 -1.22 -0.84
N LEU A 197 0.05 -1.78 -2.02
CA LEU A 197 -0.61 -3.01 -2.47
C LEU A 197 -0.37 -4.19 -1.52
N ALA A 198 0.86 -4.36 -1.03
CA ALA A 198 1.19 -5.41 -0.07
C ALA A 198 0.43 -5.25 1.26
N LEU A 199 0.33 -4.01 1.77
CA LEU A 199 -0.47 -3.71 2.97
C LEU A 199 -1.97 -3.91 2.73
N GLY A 200 -2.49 -3.52 1.55
CA GLY A 200 -3.88 -3.74 1.16
C GLY A 200 -4.24 -5.22 1.12
N GLU A 201 -3.37 -6.04 0.57
CA GLU A 201 -3.54 -7.49 0.55
C GLU A 201 -3.53 -8.10 1.96
N ARG A 202 -2.62 -7.66 2.85
CA ARG A 202 -2.60 -8.05 4.26
C ARG A 202 -3.92 -7.70 4.96
N ALA A 203 -4.37 -6.44 4.81
CA ALA A 203 -5.62 -5.97 5.41
C ALA A 203 -6.83 -6.79 4.92
N ARG A 204 -6.87 -7.14 3.63
CA ARG A 204 -7.91 -7.98 3.05
C ARG A 204 -7.91 -9.39 3.61
N ARG A 205 -6.73 -9.98 3.84
CA ARG A 205 -6.57 -11.32 4.44
C ARG A 205 -6.91 -11.34 5.92
N ARG A 206 -6.86 -10.22 6.60
CA ARG A 206 -6.98 -10.10 8.06
C ARG A 206 -5.92 -10.93 8.80
N GLU A 207 -4.72 -10.99 8.26
CA GLU A 207 -3.57 -11.72 8.79
C GLU A 207 -2.51 -10.71 9.26
N ASP A 208 -2.55 -10.35 10.55
CA ASP A 208 -1.69 -9.29 11.11
C ASP A 208 -0.19 -9.64 11.10
N ARG A 209 0.16 -10.93 11.12
CA ARG A 209 1.54 -11.43 11.17
C ARG A 209 1.81 -12.41 10.03
N VAL A 210 1.88 -11.93 8.82
CA VAL A 210 2.16 -12.75 7.65
C VAL A 210 3.50 -12.33 7.01
N ASP A 211 4.30 -13.31 6.61
CA ASP A 211 5.42 -13.11 5.71
C ASP A 211 4.88 -13.22 4.29
N LEU A 212 4.77 -12.09 3.60
CA LEU A 212 4.11 -11.98 2.31
C LEU A 212 5.01 -11.26 1.31
N VAL A 213 5.01 -11.74 0.09
CA VAL A 213 5.60 -11.09 -1.08
C VAL A 213 4.47 -10.72 -2.03
N TYR A 214 4.29 -9.43 -2.30
CA TYR A 214 3.39 -8.92 -3.33
C TYR A 214 4.21 -8.50 -4.54
N CYS A 215 4.10 -9.20 -5.66
CA CYS A 215 4.78 -8.86 -6.91
C CYS A 215 3.80 -8.18 -7.86
N LYS A 216 4.04 -6.91 -8.15
CA LYS A 216 3.30 -6.12 -9.15
C LYS A 216 3.99 -6.23 -10.49
N ILE A 217 3.30 -6.78 -11.49
CA ILE A 217 3.72 -6.79 -12.90
C ILE A 217 2.74 -5.88 -13.67
N GLY A 218 3.11 -4.61 -13.73
CA GLY A 218 2.36 -3.56 -14.42
C GLY A 218 3.18 -2.99 -15.57
N THR A 219 3.27 -1.65 -15.68
CA THR A 219 4.21 -1.00 -16.61
C THR A 219 5.65 -1.42 -16.30
N GLY A 220 6.04 -1.38 -15.02
CA GLY A 220 7.30 -1.95 -14.51
C GLY A 220 7.05 -3.19 -13.65
N ILE A 221 8.10 -3.62 -12.91
CA ILE A 221 8.06 -4.74 -11.97
C ILE A 221 8.62 -4.29 -10.63
N GLY A 222 7.82 -4.45 -9.58
CA GLY A 222 8.22 -4.16 -8.21
C GLY A 222 7.65 -5.18 -7.23
N VAL A 223 8.24 -5.26 -6.03
CA VAL A 223 7.79 -6.16 -4.97
C VAL A 223 7.64 -5.41 -3.65
N GLY A 224 6.50 -5.60 -3.01
CA GLY A 224 6.29 -5.25 -1.60
C GLY A 224 6.57 -6.47 -0.72
N LEU A 225 7.42 -6.28 0.29
CA LEU A 225 7.83 -7.33 1.22
C LEU A 225 7.22 -7.08 2.59
N LEU A 226 6.46 -8.03 3.11
CA LEU A 226 6.00 -8.01 4.50
C LEU A 226 6.71 -9.11 5.29
N SER A 227 7.38 -8.73 6.37
CA SER A 227 7.90 -9.66 7.35
C SER A 227 7.17 -9.45 8.68
N GLU A 228 6.63 -10.52 9.23
CA GLU A 228 5.75 -10.47 10.41
C GLU A 228 4.64 -9.42 10.28
N GLY A 229 4.06 -9.28 9.09
CA GLY A 229 3.03 -8.31 8.76
C GLY A 229 3.51 -6.86 8.57
N ARG A 230 4.79 -6.56 8.68
CA ARG A 230 5.34 -5.21 8.54
C ARG A 230 6.10 -5.04 7.24
N ILE A 231 5.96 -3.89 6.60
CA ILE A 231 6.72 -3.58 5.38
C ILE A 231 8.23 -3.60 5.68
N HIS A 232 8.94 -4.45 4.95
CA HIS A 232 10.38 -4.49 4.93
C HIS A 232 10.93 -3.58 3.83
N ARG A 233 11.33 -2.37 4.18
CA ARG A 233 11.85 -1.36 3.24
C ARG A 233 13.36 -1.46 3.00
N GLY A 234 14.09 -2.24 3.82
CA GLY A 234 15.54 -2.25 3.83
C GLY A 234 16.14 -0.95 4.40
N ALA A 235 17.43 -0.77 4.25
CA ALA A 235 18.17 0.35 4.84
C ALA A 235 17.80 1.72 4.25
N SER A 236 17.48 1.77 2.97
CA SER A 236 17.23 3.02 2.22
C SER A 236 15.90 3.09 1.48
N GLY A 237 15.01 2.12 1.68
CA GLY A 237 13.71 2.09 1.03
C GLY A 237 13.66 1.34 -0.30
N SER A 238 14.74 0.70 -0.74
CA SER A 238 14.81 -0.01 -2.03
C SER A 238 14.67 -1.53 -1.93
N ALA A 239 14.28 -2.08 -0.77
CA ALA A 239 13.95 -3.50 -0.69
C ALA A 239 12.74 -3.81 -1.57
N GLY A 240 12.85 -4.85 -2.40
CA GLY A 240 11.79 -5.21 -3.35
C GLY A 240 11.96 -4.68 -4.77
N ASP A 241 13.02 -3.94 -5.07
CA ASP A 241 13.33 -3.42 -6.42
C ASP A 241 13.91 -4.54 -7.33
N ILE A 242 13.15 -5.64 -7.46
CA ILE A 242 13.56 -6.80 -8.26
C ILE A 242 13.50 -6.55 -9.77
N GLY A 243 12.77 -5.54 -10.22
CA GLY A 243 12.67 -5.16 -11.62
C GLY A 243 14.02 -4.83 -12.24
N HIS A 244 14.99 -4.44 -11.41
CA HIS A 244 16.36 -4.12 -11.85
C HIS A 244 17.40 -5.21 -11.56
N LEU A 245 16.97 -6.41 -11.15
CA LEU A 245 17.81 -7.61 -11.14
C LEU A 245 18.23 -7.96 -12.58
N ARG A 246 19.49 -8.37 -12.74
CA ARG A 246 20.01 -8.73 -14.04
C ARG A 246 19.56 -10.15 -14.43
N VAL A 247 18.93 -10.26 -15.59
CA VAL A 247 18.60 -11.53 -16.23
C VAL A 247 19.83 -12.03 -16.98
N PRO A 248 20.35 -13.24 -16.68
CA PRO A 248 21.50 -13.80 -17.38
C PRO A 248 21.31 -13.87 -18.89
N GLY A 249 22.31 -13.46 -19.66
CA GLY A 249 22.27 -13.48 -21.12
C GLY A 249 21.49 -12.35 -21.78
N SER A 250 20.70 -11.57 -21.03
CA SER A 250 19.97 -10.44 -21.61
C SER A 250 20.89 -9.26 -21.90
N THR A 251 20.76 -8.70 -23.10
CA THR A 251 21.45 -7.50 -23.57
C THR A 251 20.49 -6.32 -23.78
N LEU A 252 19.24 -6.45 -23.38
CA LEU A 252 18.21 -5.43 -23.55
C LEU A 252 18.50 -4.21 -22.67
N PRO A 253 18.46 -2.98 -23.23
CA PRO A 253 18.60 -1.77 -22.45
C PRO A 253 17.37 -1.55 -21.57
N CYS A 254 17.60 -1.11 -20.34
CA CYS A 254 16.56 -0.72 -19.40
C CYS A 254 16.46 0.80 -19.31
N VAL A 255 15.25 1.31 -19.06
CA VAL A 255 14.99 2.75 -18.82
C VAL A 255 15.78 3.32 -17.63
N CYS A 256 16.25 2.48 -16.70
CA CYS A 256 17.12 2.88 -15.59
C CYS A 256 18.59 3.14 -16.00
N GLY A 257 18.92 2.98 -17.30
CA GLY A 257 20.29 3.15 -17.84
C GLY A 257 21.18 1.91 -17.76
N LYS A 258 20.72 0.81 -17.13
CA LYS A 258 21.46 -0.47 -17.08
C LYS A 258 21.04 -1.39 -18.24
N ILE A 259 21.74 -2.52 -18.37
CA ILE A 259 21.47 -3.53 -19.40
C ILE A 259 21.05 -4.84 -18.71
N GLY A 260 20.02 -5.49 -19.28
CA GLY A 260 19.59 -6.83 -18.89
C GLY A 260 18.74 -6.88 -17.63
N CYS A 261 18.12 -5.79 -17.21
CA CYS A 261 17.18 -5.79 -16.08
C CYS A 261 15.95 -6.69 -16.35
N LEU A 262 15.40 -7.31 -15.31
CA LEU A 262 14.18 -8.11 -15.39
C LEU A 262 13.03 -7.31 -16.03
N GLU A 263 12.88 -6.06 -15.65
CA GLU A 263 11.84 -5.19 -16.19
C GLU A 263 12.00 -4.93 -17.70
N ALA A 264 13.24 -4.87 -18.21
CA ALA A 264 13.51 -4.74 -19.64
C ALA A 264 13.18 -6.00 -20.45
N VAL A 265 13.02 -7.13 -19.77
CA VAL A 265 12.66 -8.46 -20.36
C VAL A 265 11.17 -8.74 -20.19
N ALA A 266 10.62 -8.42 -19.01
CA ALA A 266 9.34 -8.95 -18.55
C ALA A 266 8.33 -7.88 -18.10
N GLY A 267 8.75 -6.61 -17.96
CA GLY A 267 7.85 -5.52 -17.58
C GLY A 267 6.88 -5.15 -18.70
N GLY A 268 5.73 -4.57 -18.33
CA GLY A 268 4.69 -4.23 -19.30
C GLY A 268 5.16 -3.33 -20.42
N TRP A 269 6.02 -2.33 -20.15
CA TRP A 269 6.58 -1.48 -21.20
C TRP A 269 7.47 -2.26 -22.17
N ALA A 270 8.19 -3.28 -21.67
CA ALA A 270 9.02 -4.14 -22.50
C ALA A 270 8.16 -5.03 -23.42
N LEU A 271 7.08 -5.57 -22.88
CA LEU A 271 6.13 -6.38 -23.66
C LEU A 271 5.45 -5.54 -24.75
N VAL A 272 5.08 -4.29 -24.44
CA VAL A 272 4.54 -3.35 -25.45
C VAL A 272 5.56 -3.10 -26.54
N ARG A 273 6.80 -2.77 -26.22
CA ARG A 273 7.91 -2.59 -27.17
C ARG A 273 8.05 -3.82 -28.10
N ASP A 274 8.05 -5.01 -27.53
CA ASP A 274 8.27 -6.24 -28.29
C ASP A 274 7.05 -6.61 -29.14
N ALA A 275 5.83 -6.32 -28.66
CA ALA A 275 4.61 -6.49 -29.45
C ALA A 275 4.57 -5.52 -30.64
N GLU A 276 4.89 -4.23 -30.43
CA GLU A 276 4.91 -3.24 -31.53
C GLU A 276 5.97 -3.58 -32.57
N ARG A 277 7.14 -4.06 -32.14
CA ARG A 277 8.18 -4.57 -33.06
C ARG A 277 7.69 -5.77 -33.86
N ALA A 278 7.08 -6.77 -33.21
CA ALA A 278 6.57 -7.93 -33.89
C ALA A 278 5.48 -7.57 -34.92
N VAL A 279 4.61 -6.62 -34.61
CA VAL A 279 3.61 -6.10 -35.54
C VAL A 279 4.26 -5.38 -36.73
N ALA A 280 5.31 -4.57 -36.50
CA ALA A 280 6.08 -3.94 -37.57
C ALA A 280 6.77 -4.96 -38.46
N ASP A 281 7.20 -6.10 -37.90
CA ASP A 281 7.78 -7.23 -38.62
C ASP A 281 6.73 -8.14 -39.30
N GLY A 282 5.45 -7.75 -39.26
CA GLY A 282 4.35 -8.40 -39.99
C GLY A 282 3.49 -9.35 -39.16
N ALA A 283 3.63 -9.40 -37.82
CA ALA A 283 2.71 -10.19 -36.99
C ALA A 283 1.28 -9.66 -37.15
N LYS A 284 0.34 -10.61 -37.26
CA LYS A 284 -1.09 -10.35 -37.41
C LYS A 284 -1.82 -10.78 -36.14
N GLY A 285 -2.99 -10.23 -35.89
CA GLY A 285 -3.83 -10.63 -34.77
C GLY A 285 -4.44 -9.42 -34.06
N VAL A 286 -4.93 -9.67 -32.84
CA VAL A 286 -5.63 -8.65 -32.05
C VAL A 286 -4.74 -7.44 -31.77
N LEU A 287 -3.47 -7.68 -31.46
CA LEU A 287 -2.50 -6.60 -31.13
C LEU A 287 -2.22 -5.71 -32.35
N ALA A 288 -2.10 -6.29 -33.56
CA ALA A 288 -1.92 -5.51 -34.79
C ALA A 288 -3.15 -4.63 -35.07
N THR A 289 -4.36 -5.16 -34.88
CA THR A 289 -5.60 -4.39 -35.02
C THR A 289 -5.67 -3.24 -34.03
N THR A 290 -5.41 -3.53 -32.74
CA THR A 290 -5.42 -2.52 -31.67
C THR A 290 -4.38 -1.41 -31.92
N LEU A 291 -3.18 -1.77 -32.38
CA LEU A 291 -2.13 -0.81 -32.70
C LEU A 291 -2.54 0.12 -33.86
N THR A 292 -3.22 -0.46 -34.87
CA THR A 292 -3.72 0.33 -36.01
C THR A 292 -4.81 1.32 -35.58
N GLU A 293 -5.71 0.90 -34.67
CA GLU A 293 -6.83 1.73 -34.20
C GLU A 293 -6.41 2.84 -33.24
N ARG A 294 -5.43 2.56 -32.36
CA ARG A 294 -5.04 3.45 -31.25
C ARG A 294 -3.67 4.11 -31.40
N SER A 295 -2.88 3.71 -32.40
CA SER A 295 -1.49 4.17 -32.63
C SER A 295 -0.51 3.80 -31.51
N SER A 296 -0.92 3.11 -30.46
CA SER A 296 -0.07 2.62 -29.36
C SER A 296 -0.73 1.44 -28.65
N LEU A 297 0.08 0.58 -28.07
CA LEU A 297 -0.36 -0.50 -27.20
C LEU A 297 -0.17 -0.14 -25.72
N ARG A 298 -0.91 -0.83 -24.85
CA ARG A 298 -0.78 -0.75 -23.39
C ARG A 298 -0.51 -2.16 -22.85
N PRO A 299 0.06 -2.28 -21.61
CA PRO A 299 0.26 -3.60 -20.98
C PRO A 299 -1.03 -4.42 -20.90
N GLU A 300 -2.18 -3.79 -20.67
CA GLU A 300 -3.49 -4.45 -20.61
C GLU A 300 -3.91 -5.08 -21.95
N ASP A 301 -3.49 -4.49 -23.07
CA ASP A 301 -3.77 -5.03 -24.41
C ASP A 301 -3.03 -6.35 -24.62
N ILE A 302 -1.76 -6.44 -24.17
CA ILE A 302 -0.95 -7.68 -24.25
C ILE A 302 -1.60 -8.77 -23.40
N ALA A 303 -1.92 -8.47 -22.16
CA ALA A 303 -2.54 -9.40 -21.24
C ALA A 303 -3.93 -9.86 -21.72
N GLY A 304 -4.74 -8.93 -22.23
CA GLY A 304 -6.03 -9.22 -22.82
C GLY A 304 -5.94 -10.07 -24.10
N ALA A 305 -4.94 -9.85 -24.96
CA ALA A 305 -4.67 -10.67 -26.13
C ALA A 305 -4.27 -12.08 -25.74
N ALA A 306 -3.38 -12.24 -24.76
CA ALA A 306 -2.99 -13.56 -24.21
C ALA A 306 -4.21 -14.35 -23.73
N ARG A 307 -5.08 -13.72 -22.96
CA ARG A 307 -6.31 -14.36 -22.45
C ARG A 307 -7.29 -14.77 -23.55
N ARG A 308 -7.32 -14.05 -24.68
CA ARG A 308 -8.14 -14.39 -25.85
C ARG A 308 -7.49 -15.42 -26.76
N GLY A 309 -6.31 -15.95 -26.44
CA GLY A 309 -5.59 -16.94 -27.22
C GLY A 309 -4.86 -16.37 -28.44
N ASP A 310 -4.60 -15.06 -28.48
CA ASP A 310 -3.74 -14.46 -29.51
C ASP A 310 -2.31 -15.00 -29.35
N PRO A 311 -1.72 -15.60 -30.44
CA PRO A 311 -0.43 -16.26 -30.33
C PRO A 311 0.72 -15.34 -29.85
N LEU A 312 0.74 -14.11 -30.34
CA LEU A 312 1.77 -13.13 -29.94
C LEU A 312 1.58 -12.71 -28.47
N GLY A 313 0.35 -12.36 -28.08
CA GLY A 313 0.04 -12.01 -26.71
C GLY A 313 0.35 -13.15 -25.72
N PHE A 314 0.00 -14.38 -26.09
CA PHE A 314 0.31 -15.59 -25.30
C PHE A 314 1.81 -15.79 -25.13
N SER A 315 2.58 -15.74 -26.23
CA SER A 315 4.04 -15.90 -26.18
C SER A 315 4.73 -14.86 -25.31
N LEU A 316 4.33 -13.59 -25.44
CA LEU A 316 4.88 -12.50 -24.65
C LEU A 316 4.55 -12.64 -23.16
N ALA A 317 3.31 -12.97 -22.81
CA ALA A 317 2.89 -13.18 -21.43
C ALA A 317 3.61 -14.38 -20.79
N GLN A 318 3.80 -15.48 -21.55
CA GLN A 318 4.51 -16.67 -21.09
C GLN A 318 5.99 -16.37 -20.83
N GLN A 319 6.68 -15.70 -21.77
CA GLN A 319 8.08 -15.30 -21.59
C GLN A 319 8.27 -14.39 -20.38
N SER A 320 7.36 -13.44 -20.19
CA SER A 320 7.37 -12.58 -19.00
C SER A 320 7.19 -13.42 -17.73
N ALA A 321 6.22 -14.31 -17.69
CA ALA A 321 5.95 -15.16 -16.53
C ALA A 321 7.13 -16.08 -16.18
N GLN A 322 7.86 -16.60 -17.17
CA GLN A 322 9.07 -17.38 -16.95
C GLN A 322 10.17 -16.57 -16.29
N ALA A 323 10.50 -15.39 -16.84
CA ALA A 323 11.55 -14.54 -16.30
C ALA A 323 11.19 -14.04 -14.89
N VAL A 324 9.93 -13.65 -14.67
CA VAL A 324 9.43 -13.25 -13.34
C VAL A 324 9.47 -14.44 -12.37
N GLY A 325 9.07 -15.64 -12.81
CA GLY A 325 9.10 -16.85 -11.99
C GLY A 325 10.50 -17.23 -11.52
N GLU A 326 11.53 -17.10 -12.37
CA GLU A 326 12.92 -17.32 -12.00
C GLU A 326 13.41 -16.32 -10.94
N ALA A 327 13.09 -15.03 -11.11
CA ALA A 327 13.43 -14.01 -10.14
C ALA A 327 12.71 -14.23 -8.81
N LEU A 328 11.43 -14.60 -8.85
CA LEU A 328 10.62 -14.89 -7.66
C LEU A 328 11.07 -16.17 -6.95
N ALA A 329 11.55 -17.18 -7.66
CA ALA A 329 12.15 -18.37 -7.04
C ALA A 329 13.36 -17.99 -6.18
N SER A 330 14.23 -17.11 -6.71
CA SER A 330 15.36 -16.59 -5.94
C SER A 330 14.89 -15.83 -4.69
N LEU A 331 13.86 -15.02 -4.81
CA LEU A 331 13.31 -14.27 -3.68
C LEU A 331 12.64 -15.20 -2.65
N VAL A 332 11.91 -16.23 -3.09
CA VAL A 332 11.32 -17.26 -2.21
C VAL A 332 12.41 -17.98 -1.42
N ASN A 333 13.54 -18.29 -2.05
CA ASN A 333 14.66 -18.94 -1.38
C ASN A 333 15.38 -18.06 -0.34
N ILE A 334 15.34 -16.74 -0.51
CA ILE A 334 15.98 -15.76 0.38
C ILE A 334 15.04 -15.32 1.49
N PHE A 335 13.80 -14.97 1.13
CA PHE A 335 12.83 -14.34 2.04
C PHE A 335 11.92 -15.35 2.72
N ASN A 336 11.68 -16.51 2.10
CA ASN A 336 10.85 -17.61 2.58
C ASN A 336 9.42 -17.16 3.00
N PRO A 337 8.64 -16.55 2.11
CA PRO A 337 7.31 -16.07 2.43
C PRO A 337 6.31 -17.23 2.61
N ALA A 338 5.27 -17.00 3.42
CA ALA A 338 4.10 -17.88 3.48
C ALA A 338 3.17 -17.67 2.26
N VAL A 339 3.14 -16.43 1.73
CA VAL A 339 2.27 -16.07 0.63
C VAL A 339 3.03 -15.26 -0.43
N LEU A 340 2.88 -15.67 -1.70
CA LEU A 340 3.33 -14.92 -2.86
C LEU A 340 2.10 -14.49 -3.67
N VAL A 341 1.88 -13.19 -3.79
CA VAL A 341 0.76 -12.60 -4.53
C VAL A 341 1.25 -11.99 -5.82
N LEU A 342 0.59 -12.29 -6.93
CA LEU A 342 0.87 -11.72 -8.25
C LEU A 342 -0.23 -10.73 -8.61
N GLY A 343 0.14 -9.45 -8.75
CA GLY A 343 -0.77 -8.37 -9.13
C GLY A 343 -0.24 -7.54 -10.30
N GLY A 344 -0.96 -6.46 -10.61
CA GLY A 344 -0.64 -5.59 -11.74
C GLY A 344 -1.27 -6.05 -13.07
N ALA A 345 -1.28 -5.14 -14.05
CA ALA A 345 -2.05 -5.29 -15.29
C ALA A 345 -1.72 -6.57 -16.08
N ILE A 346 -0.43 -6.96 -16.11
CA ILE A 346 0.00 -8.17 -16.85
C ILE A 346 -0.47 -9.43 -16.12
N ALA A 347 -0.18 -9.59 -14.84
CA ALA A 347 -0.54 -10.78 -14.07
C ALA A 347 -2.06 -10.95 -13.95
N ALA A 348 -2.79 -9.87 -13.67
CA ALA A 348 -4.25 -9.89 -13.58
C ALA A 348 -4.90 -10.18 -14.94
N GLY A 349 -4.46 -9.51 -16.00
CA GLY A 349 -5.03 -9.61 -17.32
C GLY A 349 -4.74 -10.94 -18.04
N ALA A 350 -3.53 -11.50 -17.91
CA ALA A 350 -3.18 -12.82 -18.48
C ALA A 350 -3.72 -13.99 -17.64
N GLY A 351 -4.07 -13.76 -16.39
CA GLY A 351 -4.83 -14.69 -15.56
C GLY A 351 -4.08 -15.97 -15.21
N GLU A 352 -4.76 -17.12 -15.37
CA GLU A 352 -4.21 -18.42 -14.99
C GLU A 352 -2.97 -18.83 -15.80
N ILE A 353 -2.84 -18.34 -17.03
CA ILE A 353 -1.65 -18.62 -17.87
C ILE A 353 -0.39 -18.10 -17.15
N PHE A 354 -0.42 -16.85 -16.71
CA PHE A 354 0.68 -16.23 -16.01
C PHE A 354 0.96 -16.89 -14.66
N LEU A 355 -0.09 -17.15 -13.88
CA LEU A 355 0.02 -17.79 -12.57
C LEU A 355 0.62 -19.20 -12.65
N ALA A 356 0.17 -20.01 -13.61
CA ALA A 356 0.64 -21.39 -13.77
C ALA A 356 2.13 -21.43 -14.12
N GLU A 357 2.59 -20.55 -15.02
CA GLU A 357 3.99 -20.49 -15.43
C GLU A 357 4.89 -20.04 -14.27
N VAL A 358 4.47 -18.98 -13.52
CA VAL A 358 5.22 -18.54 -12.35
C VAL A 358 5.28 -19.63 -11.27
N ARG A 359 4.16 -20.31 -10.99
CA ARG A 359 4.12 -21.46 -10.07
C ARG A 359 5.10 -22.55 -10.47
N GLN A 360 5.06 -22.93 -11.75
CA GLN A 360 5.97 -23.96 -12.26
C GLN A 360 7.43 -23.57 -11.99
N ARG A 361 7.84 -22.35 -12.36
CA ARG A 361 9.22 -21.89 -12.16
C ARG A 361 9.63 -21.81 -10.70
N VAL A 362 8.76 -21.30 -9.84
CA VAL A 362 9.05 -21.22 -8.40
C VAL A 362 9.24 -22.62 -7.81
N TYR A 363 8.34 -23.57 -8.11
CA TYR A 363 8.46 -24.95 -7.60
C TYR A 363 9.64 -25.73 -8.20
N GLU A 364 10.01 -25.49 -9.46
CA GLU A 364 11.17 -26.10 -10.10
C GLU A 364 12.50 -25.62 -9.52
N LEU A 365 12.59 -24.33 -9.16
CA LEU A 365 13.87 -23.67 -8.80
C LEU A 365 14.05 -23.45 -7.31
N SER A 366 13.06 -23.78 -6.49
CA SER A 366 13.14 -23.62 -5.04
C SER A 366 13.22 -24.95 -4.30
N PRO A 367 13.96 -25.02 -3.18
CA PRO A 367 14.03 -26.24 -2.39
C PRO A 367 12.66 -26.58 -1.76
N PRO A 368 12.35 -27.88 -1.53
CA PRO A 368 11.05 -28.31 -1.03
C PRO A 368 10.63 -27.67 0.30
N LEU A 369 11.59 -27.34 1.17
CA LEU A 369 11.31 -26.67 2.44
C LEU A 369 10.76 -25.25 2.25
N ALA A 370 11.27 -24.52 1.26
CA ALA A 370 10.82 -23.15 0.97
C ALA A 370 9.44 -23.09 0.30
N THR A 371 9.01 -24.19 -0.34
CA THR A 371 7.76 -24.23 -1.10
C THR A 371 6.68 -25.11 -0.47
N ARG A 372 7.00 -25.86 0.59
CA ARG A 372 6.08 -26.85 1.21
C ARG A 372 4.72 -26.23 1.58
N ASP A 373 4.76 -25.08 2.24
CA ASP A 373 3.58 -24.40 2.76
C ASP A 373 3.30 -23.08 2.01
N LEU A 374 4.08 -22.79 0.97
CA LEU A 374 3.96 -21.55 0.17
C LEU A 374 2.66 -21.52 -0.63
N VAL A 375 1.88 -20.47 -0.44
CA VAL A 375 0.67 -20.20 -1.22
C VAL A 375 0.99 -19.16 -2.29
N ILE A 376 0.86 -19.53 -3.57
CA ILE A 376 1.05 -18.62 -4.70
C ILE A 376 -0.31 -18.32 -5.34
N VAL A 377 -0.72 -17.06 -5.31
CA VAL A 377 -2.05 -16.63 -5.77
C VAL A 377 -1.99 -15.36 -6.60
N ARG A 378 -3.05 -15.09 -7.36
CA ARG A 378 -3.28 -13.77 -7.95
C ARG A 378 -3.91 -12.85 -6.93
N SER A 379 -3.58 -11.55 -7.01
CA SER A 379 -4.33 -10.50 -6.33
C SER A 379 -5.80 -10.52 -6.78
N VAL A 380 -6.68 -10.19 -5.88
CA VAL A 380 -8.09 -9.93 -6.22
C VAL A 380 -8.15 -8.64 -7.02
N ASP A 381 -8.98 -8.61 -8.05
CA ASP A 381 -9.22 -7.43 -8.87
C ASP A 381 -10.08 -6.43 -8.08
N ASP A 382 -9.43 -5.71 -7.18
CA ASP A 382 -10.05 -4.71 -6.31
C ASP A 382 -9.35 -3.35 -6.48
N PRO A 383 -9.98 -2.40 -7.17
CA PRO A 383 -9.37 -1.09 -7.41
C PRO A 383 -9.05 -0.32 -6.10
N ARG A 384 -9.72 -0.63 -5.00
CA ARG A 384 -9.48 0.00 -3.68
C ARG A 384 -8.35 -0.64 -2.87
N GLU A 385 -7.70 -1.69 -3.39
CA GLU A 385 -6.60 -2.36 -2.67
C GLU A 385 -5.47 -1.39 -2.25
N PRO A 386 -4.93 -0.51 -3.14
CA PRO A 386 -3.90 0.44 -2.74
C PRO A 386 -4.40 1.50 -1.76
N LEU A 387 -5.70 1.85 -1.80
CA LEU A 387 -6.29 2.78 -0.83
C LEU A 387 -6.34 2.16 0.56
N ARG A 388 -6.76 0.89 0.68
CA ARG A 388 -6.73 0.17 1.98
C ARG A 388 -5.31 0.07 2.53
N GLY A 389 -4.33 -0.20 1.68
CA GLY A 389 -2.95 -0.28 2.11
C GLY A 389 -2.37 1.04 2.57
N GLY A 390 -2.71 2.13 1.88
CA GLY A 390 -2.32 3.47 2.29
C GLY A 390 -2.98 3.90 3.60
N ASP A 391 -4.25 3.58 3.78
CA ASP A 391 -4.97 3.77 5.04
C ASP A 391 -4.31 3.00 6.18
N GLU A 392 -4.02 1.71 5.98
CA GLU A 392 -3.35 0.84 6.95
C GLU A 392 -2.00 1.42 7.37
N MET A 393 -1.20 1.92 6.43
CA MET A 393 0.07 2.58 6.70
C MET A 393 -0.11 3.79 7.63
N VAL A 394 -1.06 4.66 7.33
CA VAL A 394 -1.32 5.85 8.15
C VAL A 394 -1.80 5.46 9.55
N ARG A 395 -2.70 4.49 9.66
CA ARG A 395 -3.22 4.04 10.96
C ARG A 395 -2.12 3.42 11.83
N GLU A 396 -1.22 2.60 11.25
CA GLU A 396 -0.04 2.08 11.98
C GLU A 396 0.85 3.22 12.47
N GLU A 397 1.13 4.21 11.63
CA GLU A 397 1.95 5.34 12.03
C GLU A 397 1.26 6.19 13.12
N LEU A 398 -0.02 6.47 12.97
CA LEU A 398 -0.77 7.29 13.93
C LEU A 398 -0.97 6.59 15.29
N PHE A 399 -1.41 5.33 15.28
CA PHE A 399 -1.85 4.64 16.50
C PHE A 399 -0.81 3.72 17.12
N ASP A 400 0.33 3.45 16.45
CA ASP A 400 1.40 2.64 17.03
C ASP A 400 2.68 3.44 17.20
N ARG A 401 3.22 4.04 16.13
CA ARG A 401 4.58 4.59 16.14
C ARG A 401 4.66 6.03 16.63
N THR A 402 3.66 6.87 16.35
CA THR A 402 3.72 8.30 16.65
C THR A 402 2.73 8.74 17.71
N PHE A 403 1.87 7.85 18.22
CA PHE A 403 0.81 8.18 19.19
C PHE A 403 1.33 8.97 20.39
N SER A 404 2.36 8.50 21.07
CA SER A 404 2.90 9.18 22.24
C SER A 404 3.40 10.58 21.94
N ARG A 405 3.94 10.79 20.74
CA ARG A 405 4.48 12.10 20.31
C ARG A 405 3.37 13.13 20.08
N TRP A 406 2.39 12.79 19.23
CA TRP A 406 1.31 13.73 18.96
C TRP A 406 0.36 13.90 20.16
N PHE A 407 0.15 12.86 20.94
CA PHE A 407 -0.61 12.94 22.17
C PHE A 407 0.03 13.86 23.21
N ALA A 408 1.35 13.78 23.40
CA ALA A 408 2.09 14.64 24.31
C ALA A 408 2.07 16.12 23.88
N SER A 409 1.91 16.40 22.58
CA SER A 409 1.78 17.77 22.07
C SER A 409 0.42 18.42 22.38
N GLY A 410 -0.55 17.66 22.89
CA GLY A 410 -1.90 18.13 23.18
C GLY A 410 -2.73 18.49 21.97
N ARG A 411 -2.24 18.16 20.77
CA ARG A 411 -2.93 18.44 19.50
C ARG A 411 -3.33 17.14 18.83
N PRO A 412 -4.48 17.07 18.13
CA PRO A 412 -4.70 16.00 17.16
C PRO A 412 -3.55 16.01 16.14
N PRO A 413 -3.32 14.94 15.36
CA PRO A 413 -2.22 14.87 14.39
C PRO A 413 -2.16 16.03 13.40
N THR A 414 -3.26 16.77 13.26
CA THR A 414 -3.34 18.05 12.56
C THR A 414 -2.43 19.06 13.28
N GLY A 415 -1.26 19.35 12.75
CA GLY A 415 -0.31 20.30 13.31
C GLY A 415 1.03 19.75 13.78
N VAL A 416 1.31 18.47 13.59
CA VAL A 416 2.64 17.91 13.83
C VAL A 416 3.42 17.90 12.52
N SER A 417 4.24 18.94 12.31
CA SER A 417 5.24 18.88 11.23
C SER A 417 6.13 17.65 11.44
N GLY A 418 6.17 16.75 10.46
CA GLY A 418 6.95 15.54 10.51
C GLY A 418 8.46 15.75 10.39
N ARG A 419 9.05 16.59 11.27
CA ARG A 419 10.49 16.59 11.44
C ARG A 419 10.86 15.37 12.26
N ALA A 420 11.56 14.43 11.60
CA ALA A 420 12.30 13.40 12.30
C ALA A 420 13.24 14.11 13.28
N PRO A 421 13.42 13.60 14.52
CA PRO A 421 14.49 14.09 15.37
C PRO A 421 15.81 13.85 14.64
N ASP A 422 16.63 14.90 14.56
CA ASP A 422 18.02 14.76 14.15
C ASP A 422 18.63 13.66 15.01
N ALA A 423 19.18 12.64 14.32
CA ALA A 423 19.94 11.60 14.98
C ALA A 423 21.17 12.26 15.60
N ALA A 424 21.20 12.36 16.93
CA ALA A 424 22.40 12.59 17.69
C ALA A 424 23.19 11.30 17.84
#